data_7ed88b82cb2324d3f7233eb008f127ea
#
_entry.id   7ed88b82cb2324d3f7233eb008f127ea
#
_cell.length_a   1.000
_cell.length_b   1.000
_cell.length_c   1.000
_cell.angle_alpha   90.00
_cell.angle_beta   90.00
_cell.angle_gamma   90.00
#
_symmetry.space_group_name_H-M   'P 1'
#
loop_
_entity.id
_entity.type
_entity.pdbx_description
1 polymer ?
#
loop_
_entity_poly.entity_id
_entity_poly.type
_entity_poly.pdbx_seq_one_letter_code
_entity_poly.pdbx_strand_id
1 'polypeptide(L)'
;NFNEPDAALVSSVALFASAIIFLFVAVCFCTWLLIAFRFYRNLFTGEGYLTWTLPASSVQHLWSKILSGSILLLLDCIIESACILLLVTGSNVTEAYSVIASDVNSELGMSLSTFALILFVIMLISGPVSVIQTYFCIVIGQLFPAHRVLGAVAAYFISSFVIQILSFGLQIVTGLLPEYVLIGQTSTSD
;
A
#
# COMPACT_ATOMS: atom_id res chain seq x y z
N ASN A 1 -35.17 28.08 -5.59
CA ASN A 1 -34.30 27.03 -5.06
C ASN A 1 -33.24 26.69 -6.10
N PHE A 2 -32.18 27.54 -6.20
CA PHE A 2 -31.08 27.38 -7.16
C PHE A 2 -29.80 26.78 -6.54
N ASN A 3 -29.88 26.15 -5.36
CA ASN A 3 -28.68 25.75 -4.61
C ASN A 3 -28.62 24.26 -4.19
N GLU A 4 -29.42 23.38 -4.78
CA GLU A 4 -29.16 21.95 -4.64
C GLU A 4 -28.48 21.43 -5.91
N PRO A 5 -27.25 20.90 -5.82
CA PRO A 5 -26.63 20.27 -6.97
C PRO A 5 -27.55 19.14 -7.44
N ASP A 6 -27.86 19.11 -8.73
CA ASP A 6 -28.69 18.06 -9.33
C ASP A 6 -28.22 16.69 -8.87
N ALA A 7 -29.10 15.92 -8.26
CA ALA A 7 -28.76 14.59 -7.73
C ALA A 7 -28.11 13.69 -8.82
N ALA A 8 -28.44 13.93 -10.07
CA ALA A 8 -27.84 13.27 -11.23
C ALA A 8 -26.37 13.68 -11.44
N LEU A 9 -26.01 14.94 -11.22
CA LEU A 9 -24.62 15.41 -11.30
C LEU A 9 -23.77 14.84 -10.16
N VAL A 10 -24.29 14.86 -8.94
CA VAL A 10 -23.58 14.29 -7.77
C VAL A 10 -23.35 12.79 -7.97
N SER A 11 -24.36 12.05 -8.45
CA SER A 11 -24.23 10.60 -8.69
C SER A 11 -23.24 10.29 -9.81
N SER A 12 -23.21 11.09 -10.88
CA SER A 12 -22.25 10.88 -11.97
C SER A 12 -20.82 11.16 -11.55
N VAL A 13 -20.57 12.22 -10.78
CA VAL A 13 -19.24 12.54 -10.22
C VAL A 13 -18.78 11.44 -9.26
N ALA A 14 -19.67 10.94 -8.39
CA ALA A 14 -19.36 9.85 -7.48
C ALA A 14 -19.02 8.54 -8.22
N LEU A 15 -19.73 8.22 -9.31
CA LEU A 15 -19.41 7.07 -10.16
C LEU A 15 -18.06 7.22 -10.85
N PHE A 16 -17.75 8.41 -11.39
CA PHE A 16 -16.44 8.68 -11.98
C PHE A 16 -15.31 8.54 -10.96
N ALA A 17 -15.46 9.14 -9.78
CA ALA A 17 -14.47 9.04 -8.70
C ALA A 17 -14.25 7.59 -8.26
N SER A 18 -15.33 6.82 -8.08
CA SER A 18 -15.24 5.42 -7.71
C SER A 18 -14.56 4.57 -8.79
N ALA A 19 -14.82 4.84 -10.06
CA ALA A 19 -14.19 4.14 -11.17
C ALA A 19 -12.68 4.42 -11.23
N ILE A 20 -12.25 5.67 -10.99
CA ILE A 20 -10.84 6.05 -10.93
C ILE A 20 -10.13 5.35 -9.76
N ILE A 21 -10.73 5.37 -8.56
CA ILE A 21 -10.18 4.68 -7.39
C ILE A 21 -10.06 3.17 -7.67
N PHE A 22 -11.07 2.56 -8.25
CA PHE A 22 -11.03 1.14 -8.62
C PHE A 22 -9.91 0.84 -9.61
N LEU A 23 -9.70 1.70 -10.59
CA LEU A 23 -8.62 1.55 -11.58
C LEU A 23 -7.25 1.61 -10.91
N PHE A 24 -6.99 2.56 -10.01
CA PHE A 24 -5.73 2.66 -9.27
C PHE A 24 -5.49 1.40 -8.41
N VAL A 25 -6.50 0.95 -7.67
CA VAL A 25 -6.39 -0.28 -6.87
C VAL A 25 -6.11 -1.49 -7.76
N ALA A 26 -6.72 -1.57 -8.94
CA ALA A 26 -6.49 -2.65 -9.89
C ALA A 26 -5.05 -2.63 -10.44
N VAL A 27 -4.49 -1.45 -10.75
CA VAL A 27 -3.10 -1.31 -11.22
C VAL A 27 -2.12 -1.75 -10.13
N CYS A 28 -2.24 -1.21 -8.90
CA CYS A 28 -1.42 -1.64 -7.76
C CYS A 28 -1.48 -3.15 -7.53
N PHE A 29 -2.68 -3.74 -7.62
CA PHE A 29 -2.87 -5.18 -7.45
C PHE A 29 -2.20 -5.99 -8.57
N CYS A 30 -2.32 -5.54 -9.81
CA CYS A 30 -1.64 -6.17 -10.96
C CYS A 30 -0.12 -6.10 -10.83
N THR A 31 0.44 -4.96 -10.42
CA THR A 31 1.88 -4.79 -10.19
C THR A 31 2.35 -5.72 -9.07
N TRP A 32 1.61 -5.82 -7.97
CA TRP A 32 1.91 -6.75 -6.88
C TRP A 32 1.88 -8.22 -7.34
N LEU A 33 0.86 -8.62 -8.10
CA LEU A 33 0.79 -9.98 -8.69
C LEU A 33 1.96 -10.25 -9.64
N LEU A 34 2.35 -9.27 -10.43
CA LEU A 34 3.47 -9.37 -11.38
C LEU A 34 4.79 -9.61 -10.64
N ILE A 35 5.03 -8.90 -9.55
CA ILE A 35 6.20 -9.08 -8.68
C ILE A 35 6.21 -10.49 -8.07
N ALA A 36 5.08 -10.93 -7.52
CA ALA A 36 4.92 -12.25 -6.92
C ALA A 36 5.14 -13.37 -7.96
N PHE A 37 4.50 -13.26 -9.12
CA PHE A 37 4.61 -14.23 -10.20
C PHE A 37 6.03 -14.30 -10.77
N ARG A 38 6.68 -13.16 -10.98
CA ARG A 38 8.06 -13.08 -11.46
C ARG A 38 9.04 -13.73 -10.48
N PHE A 39 8.85 -13.51 -9.16
CA PHE A 39 9.67 -14.15 -8.13
C PHE A 39 9.48 -15.67 -8.15
N TYR A 40 8.22 -16.13 -8.16
CA TYR A 40 7.90 -17.56 -8.21
C TYR A 40 8.51 -18.24 -9.45
N ARG A 41 8.31 -17.64 -10.62
CA ARG A 41 8.81 -18.19 -11.87
C ARG A 41 10.33 -18.27 -11.90
N ASN A 42 11.02 -17.27 -11.44
CA ASN A 42 12.48 -17.20 -11.48
C ASN A 42 13.19 -18.13 -10.47
N LEU A 43 12.52 -18.56 -9.40
CA LEU A 43 13.15 -19.41 -8.39
C LEU A 43 12.63 -20.85 -8.40
N PHE A 44 11.37 -21.06 -8.71
CA PHE A 44 10.68 -22.34 -8.50
C PHE A 44 10.23 -23.04 -9.78
N THR A 45 10.56 -22.49 -10.96
CA THR A 45 10.32 -23.15 -12.25
C THR A 45 11.63 -23.50 -12.93
N GLY A 46 11.57 -24.04 -14.17
CA GLY A 46 12.75 -24.42 -14.95
C GLY A 46 13.79 -23.31 -15.18
N GLU A 47 13.37 -22.03 -15.10
CA GLU A 47 14.29 -20.88 -15.17
C GLU A 47 15.16 -20.74 -13.90
N GLY A 48 14.74 -21.33 -12.78
CA GLY A 48 15.48 -21.32 -11.51
C GLY A 48 16.85 -22.00 -11.63
N TYR A 49 17.00 -23.01 -12.47
CA TYR A 49 18.27 -23.67 -12.70
C TYR A 49 19.35 -22.67 -13.16
N LEU A 50 19.04 -21.77 -14.08
CA LEU A 50 19.97 -20.75 -14.56
C LEU A 50 20.38 -19.77 -13.45
N THR A 51 19.46 -19.46 -12.54
CA THR A 51 19.76 -18.58 -11.41
C THR A 51 20.75 -19.21 -10.43
N TRP A 52 20.66 -20.52 -10.21
CA TRP A 52 21.56 -21.26 -9.28
C TRP A 52 22.91 -21.61 -9.89
N THR A 53 23.08 -21.55 -11.21
CA THR A 53 24.38 -21.75 -11.89
C THR A 53 25.26 -20.50 -11.90
N LEU A 54 24.72 -19.33 -11.57
CA LEU A 54 25.51 -18.09 -11.47
C LEU A 54 26.42 -18.11 -10.25
N PRO A 55 27.68 -17.62 -10.36
CA PRO A 55 28.66 -17.57 -9.27
C PRO A 55 28.34 -16.42 -8.29
N ALA A 56 27.15 -16.41 -7.70
CA ALA A 56 26.71 -15.42 -6.73
C ALA A 56 26.09 -16.10 -5.52
N SER A 57 26.21 -15.48 -4.34
CA SER A 57 25.61 -16.01 -3.13
C SER A 57 24.09 -15.93 -3.14
N SER A 58 23.40 -16.87 -2.47
CA SER A 58 21.93 -16.88 -2.35
C SER A 58 21.38 -15.57 -1.82
N VAL A 59 22.13 -14.91 -0.93
CA VAL A 59 21.76 -13.60 -0.35
C VAL A 59 21.82 -12.50 -1.41
N GLN A 60 22.82 -12.49 -2.28
CA GLN A 60 22.93 -11.51 -3.36
C GLN A 60 21.79 -11.67 -4.38
N HIS A 61 21.41 -12.91 -4.69
CA HIS A 61 20.26 -13.19 -5.54
C HIS A 61 18.95 -12.67 -4.91
N LEU A 62 18.74 -12.89 -3.62
CA LEU A 62 17.56 -12.41 -2.91
C LEU A 62 17.50 -10.88 -2.92
N TRP A 63 18.60 -10.19 -2.57
CA TRP A 63 18.67 -8.72 -2.58
C TRP A 63 18.40 -8.12 -3.96
N SER A 64 18.96 -8.72 -5.02
CA SER A 64 18.68 -8.31 -6.39
C SER A 64 17.20 -8.37 -6.74
N LYS A 65 16.49 -9.42 -6.27
CA LYS A 65 15.04 -9.56 -6.50
C LYS A 65 14.23 -8.56 -5.68
N ILE A 66 14.58 -8.35 -4.40
CA ILE A 66 13.94 -7.35 -3.54
C ILE A 66 14.10 -5.95 -4.15
N LEU A 67 15.31 -5.59 -4.57
CA LEU A 67 15.58 -4.29 -5.17
C LEU A 67 14.78 -4.10 -6.48
N SER A 68 14.78 -5.11 -7.35
CA SER A 68 14.00 -5.07 -8.60
C SER A 68 12.49 -4.93 -8.34
N GLY A 69 11.94 -5.65 -7.37
CA GLY A 69 10.53 -5.54 -6.98
C GLY A 69 10.20 -4.18 -6.38
N SER A 70 11.08 -3.64 -5.53
CA SER A 70 10.93 -2.32 -4.91
C SER A 70 10.96 -1.20 -5.95
N ILE A 71 11.85 -1.28 -6.95
CA ILE A 71 11.91 -0.30 -8.04
C ILE A 71 10.61 -0.33 -8.85
N LEU A 72 10.05 -1.51 -9.14
CA LEU A 72 8.78 -1.61 -9.86
C LEU A 72 7.64 -0.96 -9.08
N LEU A 73 7.54 -1.18 -7.76
CA LEU A 73 6.53 -0.52 -6.92
C LEU A 73 6.72 1.01 -6.88
N LEU A 74 7.96 1.48 -6.81
CA LEU A 74 8.25 2.91 -6.85
C LEU A 74 7.84 3.55 -8.18
N LEU A 75 8.13 2.90 -9.30
CA LEU A 75 7.72 3.37 -10.63
C LEU A 75 6.19 3.42 -10.75
N ASP A 76 5.50 2.38 -10.27
CA ASP A 76 4.04 2.31 -10.26
C ASP A 76 3.46 3.51 -9.50
N CYS A 77 3.95 3.76 -8.31
CA CYS A 77 3.53 4.88 -7.50
C CYS A 77 3.82 6.25 -8.11
N ILE A 78 4.98 6.43 -8.75
CA ILE A 78 5.29 7.69 -9.44
C ILE A 78 4.31 7.92 -10.59
N ILE A 79 3.99 6.87 -11.35
CA ILE A 79 3.03 6.95 -12.45
C ILE A 79 1.64 7.28 -11.92
N GLU A 80 1.18 6.59 -10.86
CA GLU A 80 -0.12 6.85 -10.24
C GLU A 80 -0.21 8.29 -9.70
N SER A 81 0.82 8.75 -9.00
CA SER A 81 0.89 10.13 -8.49
C SER A 81 0.86 11.17 -9.62
N ALA A 82 1.57 10.92 -10.72
CA ALA A 82 1.53 11.78 -11.90
C ALA A 82 0.15 11.80 -12.55
N CYS A 83 -0.52 10.66 -12.65
CA CYS A 83 -1.89 10.58 -13.17
C CYS A 83 -2.87 11.36 -12.28
N ILE A 84 -2.76 11.22 -10.96
CA ILE A 84 -3.58 12.00 -10.02
C ILE A 84 -3.32 13.50 -10.21
N LEU A 85 -2.06 13.93 -10.29
CA LEU A 85 -1.71 15.34 -10.52
C LEU A 85 -2.31 15.87 -11.83
N LEU A 86 -2.28 15.10 -12.91
CA LEU A 86 -2.87 15.50 -14.18
C LEU A 86 -4.39 15.61 -14.11
N LEU A 87 -5.08 14.72 -13.39
CA LEU A 87 -6.52 14.78 -13.19
C LEU A 87 -6.93 15.99 -12.34
N VAL A 88 -6.04 16.37 -11.41
CA VAL A 88 -6.27 17.39 -10.40
C VAL A 88 -5.89 18.80 -10.91
N THR A 89 -5.28 18.97 -12.10
CA THR A 89 -4.82 20.28 -12.63
C THR A 89 -5.99 21.14 -13.18
N GLY A 90 -7.13 21.18 -12.48
CA GLY A 90 -8.28 22.04 -12.79
C GLY A 90 -8.43 23.19 -11.79
N SER A 91 -9.18 24.24 -12.16
CA SER A 91 -9.43 25.41 -11.30
C SER A 91 -10.07 25.10 -9.95
N ASN A 92 -10.75 23.96 -9.82
CA ASN A 92 -11.40 23.50 -8.58
C ASN A 92 -10.39 22.94 -7.56
N VAL A 93 -9.15 22.73 -7.96
CA VAL A 93 -8.10 22.13 -7.14
C VAL A 93 -7.45 23.12 -6.21
N THR A 94 -7.34 24.38 -6.61
CA THR A 94 -6.83 25.46 -5.75
C THR A 94 -7.70 25.61 -4.51
N GLU A 95 -9.03 25.47 -4.63
CA GLU A 95 -9.93 25.48 -3.49
C GLU A 95 -9.77 24.23 -2.62
N ALA A 96 -9.77 23.03 -3.22
CA ALA A 96 -9.55 21.78 -2.49
C ALA A 96 -8.17 21.76 -1.79
N TYR A 97 -7.12 22.24 -2.47
CA TYR A 97 -5.80 22.36 -1.87
C TYR A 97 -5.79 23.27 -0.64
N SER A 98 -6.47 24.43 -0.70
CA SER A 98 -6.53 25.36 0.42
C SER A 98 -7.28 24.79 1.64
N VAL A 99 -8.35 24.04 1.40
CA VAL A 99 -9.11 23.35 2.45
C VAL A 99 -8.25 22.25 3.10
N ILE A 100 -7.66 21.36 2.30
CA ILE A 100 -6.79 20.29 2.82
C ILE A 100 -5.58 20.85 3.54
N ALA A 101 -4.97 21.93 3.04
CA ALA A 101 -3.82 22.56 3.69
C ALA A 101 -4.21 23.18 5.04
N SER A 102 -5.42 23.77 5.13
CA SER A 102 -5.96 24.28 6.39
C SER A 102 -6.20 23.17 7.40
N ASP A 103 -6.84 22.06 6.98
CA ASP A 103 -7.16 20.94 7.84
C ASP A 103 -5.90 20.24 8.35
N VAL A 104 -4.91 20.00 7.49
CA VAL A 104 -3.61 19.44 7.88
C VAL A 104 -2.88 20.33 8.88
N ASN A 105 -2.92 21.65 8.67
CA ASN A 105 -2.27 22.57 9.58
C ASN A 105 -2.98 22.67 10.94
N SER A 106 -4.32 22.60 10.96
CA SER A 106 -5.11 22.67 12.20
C SER A 106 -5.05 21.39 13.03
N GLU A 107 -5.08 20.22 12.37
CA GLU A 107 -5.12 18.93 13.06
C GLU A 107 -3.72 18.40 13.41
N LEU A 108 -2.73 18.59 12.53
CA LEU A 108 -1.41 18.01 12.68
C LEU A 108 -0.32 19.04 13.01
N GLY A 109 -0.62 20.36 12.96
CA GLY A 109 0.33 21.41 13.26
C GLY A 109 1.51 21.50 12.27
N MET A 110 1.37 20.96 11.06
CA MET A 110 2.41 20.91 10.05
C MET A 110 1.94 21.37 8.68
N SER A 111 2.87 21.83 7.84
CA SER A 111 2.54 22.24 6.47
C SER A 111 2.21 21.03 5.59
N LEU A 112 1.33 21.22 4.60
CA LEU A 112 0.94 20.16 3.65
C LEU A 112 2.16 19.58 2.91
N SER A 113 3.18 20.40 2.60
CA SER A 113 4.42 19.94 1.97
C SER A 113 5.23 19.02 2.90
N THR A 114 5.30 19.31 4.19
CA THR A 114 5.94 18.45 5.19
C THR A 114 5.19 17.15 5.34
N PHE A 115 3.87 17.20 5.39
CA PHE A 115 3.01 16.01 5.45
C PHE A 115 3.21 15.10 4.21
N ALA A 116 3.21 15.69 3.00
CA ALA A 116 3.46 14.95 1.77
C ALA A 116 4.86 14.31 1.74
N LEU A 117 5.89 15.01 2.25
CA LEU A 117 7.23 14.46 2.34
C LEU A 117 7.31 13.29 3.31
N ILE A 118 6.64 13.36 4.46
CA ILE A 118 6.56 12.26 5.43
C ILE A 118 5.88 11.05 4.79
N LEU A 119 4.75 11.24 4.10
CA LEU A 119 4.06 10.17 3.40
C LEU A 119 4.94 9.53 2.33
N PHE A 120 5.69 10.33 1.57
CA PHE A 120 6.63 9.84 0.56
C PHE A 120 7.74 8.99 1.18
N VAL A 121 8.32 9.41 2.30
CA VAL A 121 9.35 8.64 3.02
C VAL A 121 8.77 7.32 3.56
N ILE A 122 7.58 7.35 4.16
CA ILE A 122 6.90 6.14 4.62
C ILE A 122 6.70 5.16 3.46
N MET A 123 6.31 5.64 2.32
CA MET A 123 6.09 4.86 1.12
C MET A 123 7.39 4.25 0.58
N LEU A 124 8.50 5.00 0.56
CA LEU A 124 9.82 4.48 0.20
C LEU A 124 10.25 3.29 1.07
N ILE A 125 9.89 3.31 2.35
CA ILE A 125 10.22 2.25 3.30
C ILE A 125 9.24 1.09 3.18
N SER A 126 7.95 1.35 3.03
CA SER A 126 6.90 0.32 2.98
C SER A 126 6.98 -0.55 1.73
N GLY A 127 7.44 0.00 0.59
CA GLY A 127 7.61 -0.73 -0.66
C GLY A 127 8.51 -1.97 -0.52
N PRO A 128 9.78 -1.83 -0.14
CA PRO A 128 10.68 -2.97 0.12
C PRO A 128 10.13 -3.95 1.15
N VAL A 129 9.50 -3.46 2.22
CA VAL A 129 8.92 -4.31 3.27
C VAL A 129 7.81 -5.20 2.71
N SER A 130 6.92 -4.64 1.87
CA SER A 130 5.83 -5.40 1.25
C SER A 130 6.35 -6.45 0.25
N VAL A 131 7.43 -6.15 -0.48
CA VAL A 131 8.10 -7.11 -1.37
C VAL A 131 8.70 -8.26 -0.56
N ILE A 132 9.42 -7.96 0.53
CA ILE A 132 10.01 -8.98 1.43
C ILE A 132 8.91 -9.88 2.00
N GLN A 133 7.81 -9.29 2.49
CA GLN A 133 6.67 -10.04 3.01
C GLN A 133 6.10 -10.99 1.95
N THR A 134 5.89 -10.51 0.72
CA THR A 134 5.37 -11.30 -0.40
C THR A 134 6.29 -12.48 -0.71
N TYR A 135 7.59 -12.24 -0.81
CA TYR A 135 8.59 -13.30 -1.08
C TYR A 135 8.66 -14.33 0.03
N PHE A 136 8.62 -13.89 1.28
CA PHE A 136 8.54 -14.76 2.46
C PHE A 136 7.33 -15.69 2.40
N CYS A 137 6.16 -15.14 2.08
CA CYS A 137 4.92 -15.93 1.96
C CYS A 137 4.97 -16.95 0.81
N ILE A 138 5.58 -16.58 -0.32
CA ILE A 138 5.78 -17.50 -1.45
C ILE A 138 6.70 -18.66 -1.03
N VAL A 139 7.78 -18.37 -0.31
CA VAL A 139 8.71 -19.41 0.18
C VAL A 139 8.02 -20.34 1.16
N ILE A 140 7.25 -19.82 2.12
CA ILE A 140 6.43 -20.64 3.02
C ILE A 140 5.43 -21.51 2.26
N GLY A 141 4.80 -20.96 1.22
CA GLY A 141 3.88 -21.71 0.37
C GLY A 141 4.50 -22.94 -0.26
N GLN A 142 5.81 -22.96 -0.52
CA GLN A 142 6.50 -24.13 -1.08
C GLN A 142 6.61 -25.31 -0.10
N LEU A 143 6.42 -25.07 1.20
CA LEU A 143 6.38 -26.15 2.21
C LEU A 143 5.13 -27.03 2.09
N PHE A 144 4.12 -26.58 1.33
CA PHE A 144 2.88 -27.32 1.08
C PHE A 144 2.88 -27.92 -0.34
N PRO A 145 3.41 -29.14 -0.55
CA PRO A 145 3.62 -29.69 -1.89
C PRO A 145 2.34 -29.91 -2.70
N ALA A 146 1.21 -30.17 -2.02
CA ALA A 146 -0.08 -30.41 -2.68
C ALA A 146 -0.76 -29.11 -3.16
N HIS A 147 -0.59 -27.99 -2.44
CA HIS A 147 -1.31 -26.72 -2.72
C HIS A 147 -0.41 -25.50 -2.48
N ARG A 148 0.67 -25.38 -3.25
CA ARG A 148 1.71 -24.34 -3.08
C ARG A 148 1.14 -22.93 -3.13
N VAL A 149 0.24 -22.65 -4.08
CA VAL A 149 -0.38 -21.32 -4.23
C VAL A 149 -1.30 -21.01 -3.05
N LEU A 150 -2.15 -21.97 -2.65
CA LEU A 150 -3.02 -21.81 -1.47
C LEU A 150 -2.20 -21.62 -0.19
N GLY A 151 -1.09 -22.34 -0.04
CA GLY A 151 -0.17 -22.16 1.08
C GLY A 151 0.44 -20.76 1.12
N ALA A 152 0.85 -20.22 -0.02
CA ALA A 152 1.39 -18.86 -0.10
C ALA A 152 0.34 -17.79 0.22
N VAL A 153 -0.89 -17.95 -0.28
CA VAL A 153 -2.01 -17.05 0.01
C VAL A 153 -2.37 -17.11 1.50
N ALA A 154 -2.49 -18.31 2.07
CA ALA A 154 -2.77 -18.47 3.49
C ALA A 154 -1.66 -17.85 4.37
N ALA A 155 -0.38 -18.07 4.01
CA ALA A 155 0.75 -17.45 4.70
C ALA A 155 0.71 -15.92 4.63
N TYR A 156 0.27 -15.35 3.49
CA TYR A 156 0.13 -13.90 3.33
C TYR A 156 -0.95 -13.33 4.26
N PHE A 157 -2.12 -13.96 4.32
CA PHE A 157 -3.18 -13.53 5.23
C PHE A 157 -2.77 -13.65 6.70
N ILE A 158 -2.15 -14.78 7.08
CA ILE A 158 -1.69 -14.99 8.46
C ILE A 158 -0.62 -13.97 8.83
N SER A 159 0.40 -13.76 7.99
CA SER A 159 1.47 -12.78 8.27
C SER A 159 0.93 -11.35 8.32
N SER A 160 0.01 -10.98 7.43
CA SER A 160 -0.64 -9.67 7.45
C SER A 160 -1.44 -9.46 8.73
N PHE A 161 -2.17 -10.46 9.17
CA PHE A 161 -2.94 -10.42 10.43
C PHE A 161 -2.02 -10.26 11.66
N VAL A 162 -0.92 -11.00 11.70
CA VAL A 162 0.08 -10.87 12.77
C VAL A 162 0.70 -9.48 12.79
N ILE A 163 1.11 -8.95 11.62
CA ILE A 163 1.66 -7.59 11.50
C ILE A 163 0.63 -6.56 11.97
N GLN A 164 -0.65 -6.73 11.62
CA GLN A 164 -1.72 -5.83 12.04
C GLN A 164 -1.89 -5.82 13.57
N ILE A 165 -1.89 -6.99 14.21
CA ILE A 165 -1.97 -7.09 15.67
C ILE A 165 -0.76 -6.43 16.33
N LEU A 166 0.45 -6.67 15.82
CA LEU A 166 1.67 -6.07 16.35
C LEU A 166 1.66 -4.55 16.19
N SER A 167 1.24 -4.05 15.02
CA SER A 167 1.10 -2.61 14.77
C SER A 167 0.09 -1.97 15.71
N PHE A 168 -1.06 -2.61 15.92
CA PHE A 168 -2.07 -2.13 16.86
C PHE A 168 -1.56 -2.12 18.31
N GLY A 169 -0.88 -3.19 18.72
CA GLY A 169 -0.23 -3.26 20.02
C GLY A 169 0.82 -2.15 20.23
N LEU A 170 1.62 -1.87 19.20
CA LEU A 170 2.59 -0.79 19.23
C LEU A 170 1.93 0.59 19.35
N GLN A 171 0.82 0.83 18.63
CA GLN A 171 0.05 2.08 18.73
C GLN A 171 -0.52 2.30 20.15
N ILE A 172 -0.97 1.23 20.81
CA ILE A 172 -1.42 1.30 22.22
C ILE A 172 -0.26 1.70 23.13
N VAL A 173 0.89 1.04 22.99
CA VAL A 173 2.05 1.29 23.86
C VAL A 173 2.66 2.69 23.65
N THR A 174 2.65 3.18 22.41
CA THR A 174 3.17 4.52 22.08
C THR A 174 2.19 5.65 22.37
N GLY A 175 0.94 5.35 22.75
CA GLY A 175 -0.10 6.35 23.00
C GLY A 175 -0.56 7.10 21.75
N LEU A 176 -0.29 6.56 20.56
CA LEU A 176 -0.70 7.14 19.27
C LEU A 176 -2.17 6.83 18.91
N LEU A 177 -2.91 6.17 19.79
CA LEU A 177 -4.34 5.94 19.58
C LEU A 177 -5.12 7.25 19.71
N PRO A 178 -6.02 7.56 18.79
CA PRO A 178 -6.91 8.70 18.92
C PRO A 178 -7.74 8.60 20.21
N GLU A 179 -7.87 9.71 20.90
CA GLU A 179 -8.50 9.82 22.24
C GLU A 179 -9.94 9.25 22.31
N TYR A 180 -10.68 9.27 21.20
CA TYR A 180 -12.03 8.69 21.11
C TYR A 180 -12.09 7.16 21.24
N VAL A 181 -10.99 6.44 21.04
CA VAL A 181 -10.93 4.98 21.27
C VAL A 181 -10.83 4.67 22.77
N LEU A 182 -10.27 5.60 23.57
CA LEU A 182 -10.10 5.46 25.01
C LEU A 182 -11.37 5.85 25.79
N ILE A 183 -12.21 6.73 25.24
CA ILE A 183 -13.43 7.22 25.90
C ILE A 183 -14.51 6.11 26.04
N GLY A 184 -14.45 5.08 25.18
CA GLY A 184 -15.37 3.94 25.27
C GLY A 184 -15.22 3.07 26.53
N GLN A 185 -14.15 3.26 27.34
CA GLN A 185 -13.91 2.49 28.55
C GLN A 185 -14.26 3.22 29.88
N THR A 186 -14.54 4.51 29.82
CA THR A 186 -14.76 5.30 31.06
C THR A 186 -16.21 5.61 31.38
N SER A 187 -17.18 5.14 30.60
CA SER A 187 -18.61 5.40 30.83
C SER A 187 -19.37 4.27 31.55
N THR A 188 -18.69 3.37 32.27
CA THR A 188 -19.32 2.31 33.07
C THR A 188 -18.86 2.31 34.54
N SER A 189 -18.76 3.49 35.13
CA SER A 189 -18.66 3.58 36.60
C SER A 189 -19.28 4.91 37.07
N ASP A 190 -20.61 4.93 37.14
CA ASP A 190 -21.38 5.62 38.18
C ASP A 190 -22.83 5.07 38.19
#